data_a9b2f063aa53bf7e67a83ac5cfe890ee
#
_entry.id   a9b2f063aa53bf7e67a83ac5cfe890ee
#
_cell.length_a   1.000
_cell.length_b   1.000
_cell.length_c   1.000
_cell.angle_alpha   90.00
_cell.angle_beta   90.00
_cell.angle_gamma   90.00
#
_symmetry.space_group_name_H-M   'P 1'
#
loop_
_entity.id
_entity.type
_entity.pdbx_description
1 polymer ?
#
loop_
_entity_poly.entity_id
_entity_poly.type
_entity_poly.pdbx_seq_one_letter_code
_entity_poly.pdbx_strand_id
1 'polypeptide(L)' 'DARHDYQVVDWKTSTRPADPLQLSLYRLAWAHTAGVPVDRVDAVFYHVLTDEVERPQRLLDEAELVELLNSMSPVSPR' A
#
# COMPACT_ATOMS: atom_id res chain seq x y z
N ASP A 1 -8.47 12.00 7.57
CA ASP A 1 -7.48 13.05 7.59
C ASP A 1 -7.70 14.01 6.45
N ALA A 2 -7.73 15.30 6.75
CA ALA A 2 -8.00 16.32 5.75
C ALA A 2 -6.95 16.37 4.64
N ARG A 3 -5.80 15.78 4.87
CA ARG A 3 -4.72 15.79 3.88
C ARG A 3 -4.82 14.66 2.87
N HIS A 4 -5.73 13.71 3.10
CA HIS A 4 -5.89 12.59 2.19
C HIS A 4 -7.25 12.72 1.51
N ASP A 5 -7.21 12.80 0.20
CA ASP A 5 -8.43 12.90 -0.60
C ASP A 5 -9.03 11.54 -0.90
N TYR A 6 -8.23 10.48 -0.81
CA TYR A 6 -8.63 9.14 -1.22
C TYR A 6 -8.11 8.12 -0.23
N GLN A 7 -8.83 7.02 -0.11
CA GLN A 7 -8.41 5.94 0.78
C GLN A 7 -8.61 4.60 0.09
N VAL A 8 -7.56 3.77 0.12
CA VAL A 8 -7.63 2.40 -0.36
C VAL A 8 -7.80 1.50 0.85
N VAL A 9 -8.79 0.61 0.79
CA VAL A 9 -9.06 -0.32 1.87
C VAL A 9 -8.79 -1.73 1.37
N ASP A 10 -7.90 -2.44 2.05
CA ASP A 10 -7.62 -3.84 1.75
C ASP A 10 -8.34 -4.69 2.79
N TRP A 11 -9.33 -5.45 2.36
CA TRP A 11 -10.15 -6.27 3.25
C TRP A 11 -9.40 -7.56 3.59
N LYS A 12 -9.25 -7.82 4.87
CA LYS A 12 -8.59 -9.03 5.35
C LYS A 12 -9.61 -9.94 6.02
N THR A 13 -9.74 -11.14 5.49
CA THR A 13 -10.72 -12.11 6.00
C THR A 13 -10.08 -13.26 6.74
N SER A 14 -8.77 -13.23 6.91
CA SER A 14 -8.04 -14.27 7.62
C SER A 14 -7.29 -13.67 8.80
N THR A 15 -6.75 -14.55 9.65
CA THR A 15 -5.96 -14.11 10.80
C THR A 15 -4.49 -13.91 10.46
N ARG A 16 -4.12 -14.08 9.21
CA ARG A 16 -2.73 -13.89 8.80
C ARG A 16 -2.32 -12.44 8.98
N PRO A 17 -1.06 -12.20 9.31
CA PRO A 17 -0.59 -10.82 9.39
C PRO A 17 -0.75 -10.11 8.06
N ALA A 18 -1.12 -8.84 8.14
CA ALA A 18 -1.22 -8.01 6.94
C ALA A 18 0.17 -7.62 6.47
N ASP A 19 0.31 -7.46 5.16
CA ASP A 19 1.59 -7.12 4.56
C ASP A 19 1.59 -5.66 4.10
N PRO A 20 2.27 -4.77 4.83
CA PRO A 20 2.30 -3.36 4.44
C PRO A 20 2.92 -3.11 3.07
N LEU A 21 3.83 -3.99 2.63
CA LEU A 21 4.40 -3.84 1.29
C LEU A 21 3.33 -4.00 0.22
N GLN A 22 2.48 -5.02 0.36
CA GLN A 22 1.41 -5.24 -0.58
C GLN A 22 0.44 -4.06 -0.61
N LEU A 23 0.12 -3.53 0.56
CA LEU A 23 -0.76 -2.38 0.66
C LEU A 23 -0.13 -1.15 -0.01
N SER A 24 1.17 -0.97 0.15
CA SER A 24 1.89 0.11 -0.52
C SER A 24 1.79 -0.01 -2.03
N LEU A 25 1.91 -1.23 -2.55
CA LEU A 25 1.79 -1.48 -3.99
C LEU A 25 0.38 -1.17 -4.49
N TYR A 26 -0.64 -1.57 -3.74
CA TYR A 26 -2.02 -1.27 -4.11
C TYR A 26 -2.27 0.24 -4.12
N ARG A 27 -1.76 0.92 -3.11
CA ARG A 27 -1.89 2.37 -3.01
C ARG A 27 -1.26 3.06 -4.23
N LEU A 28 -0.05 2.64 -4.59
CA LEU A 28 0.65 3.23 -5.72
C LEU A 28 -0.07 2.94 -7.02
N ALA A 29 -0.50 1.70 -7.22
CA ALA A 29 -1.22 1.32 -8.44
C ALA A 29 -2.49 2.11 -8.59
N TRP A 30 -3.23 2.29 -7.51
CA TRP A 30 -4.47 3.06 -7.55
C TRP A 30 -4.20 4.52 -7.88
N ALA A 31 -3.17 5.10 -7.25
CA ALA A 31 -2.82 6.49 -7.50
C ALA A 31 -2.45 6.72 -8.96
N HIS A 32 -1.69 5.80 -9.55
CA HIS A 32 -1.33 5.89 -10.97
C HIS A 32 -2.58 5.79 -11.86
N THR A 33 -3.45 4.85 -11.55
CA THR A 33 -4.66 4.66 -12.35
C THR A 33 -5.56 5.88 -12.28
N ALA A 34 -5.69 6.47 -11.09
CA ALA A 34 -6.54 7.62 -10.88
C ALA A 34 -5.88 8.93 -11.32
N GLY A 35 -4.58 8.91 -11.56
CA GLY A 35 -3.88 10.13 -11.99
C GLY A 35 -3.70 11.13 -10.86
N VAL A 36 -3.52 10.65 -9.62
CA VAL A 36 -3.34 11.53 -8.46
C VAL A 36 -2.01 11.23 -7.79
N PRO A 37 -1.45 12.20 -7.05
CA PRO A 37 -0.22 11.95 -6.32
C PRO A 37 -0.41 10.91 -5.23
N VAL A 38 0.56 10.03 -5.05
CA VAL A 38 0.44 8.94 -4.09
C VAL A 38 0.32 9.45 -2.65
N ASP A 39 0.88 10.61 -2.35
CA ASP A 39 0.79 11.16 -1.01
C ASP A 39 -0.60 11.70 -0.67
N ARG A 40 -1.51 11.77 -1.65
CA ARG A 40 -2.90 12.14 -1.42
C ARG A 40 -3.78 10.91 -1.20
N VAL A 41 -3.19 9.72 -1.21
CA VAL A 41 -3.90 8.45 -1.07
C VAL A 41 -3.50 7.80 0.23
N ASP A 42 -4.47 7.58 1.12
CA ASP A 42 -4.27 6.81 2.33
C ASP A 42 -4.58 5.35 2.05
N ALA A 43 -4.08 4.45 2.88
CA ALA A 43 -4.37 3.03 2.71
C ALA A 43 -4.40 2.36 4.07
N VAL A 44 -5.38 1.49 4.25
CA VAL A 44 -5.57 0.79 5.52
C VAL A 44 -5.99 -0.65 5.25
N PHE A 45 -5.76 -1.50 6.25
CA PHE A 45 -6.34 -2.84 6.27
C PHE A 45 -7.63 -2.79 7.09
N TYR A 46 -8.66 -3.48 6.62
CA TYR A 46 -9.85 -3.70 7.41
C TYR A 46 -9.95 -5.19 7.73
N HIS A 47 -9.83 -5.53 8.99
CA HIS A 47 -9.90 -6.92 9.46
C HIS A 47 -11.35 -7.27 9.73
N VAL A 48 -11.93 -8.02 8.82
CA VAL A 48 -13.38 -8.30 8.86
C VAL A 48 -13.75 -9.11 10.10
N LEU A 49 -12.89 -10.06 10.49
CA LEU A 49 -13.22 -10.95 11.61
C LEU A 49 -13.25 -10.23 12.96
N THR A 50 -12.47 -9.18 13.11
CA THR A 50 -12.40 -8.44 14.36
C THR A 50 -13.02 -7.06 14.26
N ASP A 51 -13.45 -6.66 13.07
CA ASP A 51 -14.03 -5.34 12.82
C ASP A 51 -13.06 -4.23 13.22
N GLU A 52 -11.80 -4.42 12.86
CA GLU A 52 -10.75 -3.46 13.20
C GLU A 52 -10.10 -2.89 11.96
N VAL A 53 -9.77 -1.60 12.03
CA VAL A 53 -9.01 -0.93 10.99
C VAL A 53 -7.57 -0.84 11.45
N GLU A 54 -6.67 -1.37 10.63
CA GLU A 54 -5.24 -1.28 10.90
C GLU A 54 -4.61 -0.30 9.94
N ARG A 55 -3.99 0.74 10.48
CA ARG A 55 -3.29 1.73 9.68
C ARG A 55 -1.80 1.53 9.89
N PRO A 56 -1.07 1.03 8.88
CA PRO A 56 0.37 0.85 9.01
C PRO A 56 1.05 2.16 9.37
N GLN A 57 2.09 2.08 10.18
CA GLN A 57 2.82 3.27 10.59
C GLN A 57 3.42 3.99 9.40
N ARG A 58 3.85 3.23 8.41
CA ARG A 58 4.50 3.81 7.26
C ARG A 58 4.25 2.96 6.04
N LEU A 59 3.85 3.62 4.98
CA LEU A 59 3.73 2.99 3.67
C LEU A 59 4.83 3.57 2.79
N LEU A 60 5.35 2.73 1.90
CA LEU A 60 6.41 3.14 1.01
C LEU A 60 5.84 4.01 -0.11
N ASP A 61 6.57 5.04 -0.48
CA ASP A 61 6.21 5.84 -1.64
C ASP A 61 6.79 5.22 -2.90
N GLU A 62 6.56 5.87 -4.03
CA GLU A 62 6.97 5.32 -5.32
C GLU A 62 8.49 5.12 -5.40
N ALA A 63 9.25 6.10 -4.96
CA ALA A 63 10.70 6.01 -5.03
C ALA A 63 11.23 4.87 -4.17
N GLU A 64 10.67 4.72 -2.99
CA GLU A 64 11.06 3.65 -2.08
C GLU A 64 10.69 2.27 -2.62
N LEU A 65 9.53 2.17 -3.25
CA LEU A 65 9.11 0.90 -3.85
C LEU A 65 10.00 0.52 -5.03
N VAL A 66 10.36 1.48 -5.86
CA VAL A 66 11.24 1.22 -7.01
C VAL A 66 12.59 0.76 -6.49
N GLU A 67 13.13 1.42 -5.48
CA GLU A 67 14.41 1.04 -4.92
C GLU A 67 14.37 -0.35 -4.32
N LEU A 68 13.30 -0.68 -3.62
CA LEU A 68 13.15 -2.00 -3.03
C LEU A 68 13.06 -3.08 -4.10
N LEU A 69 12.29 -2.83 -5.15
CA LEU A 69 12.15 -3.79 -6.24
C LEU A 69 13.46 -4.01 -6.96
N ASN A 70 14.24 -2.95 -7.17
CA ASN A 70 15.55 -3.07 -7.77
C ASN A 70 16.48 -3.90 -6.91
N SER A 71 16.37 -3.74 -5.60
CA SER A 71 17.17 -4.49 -4.65
C SER A 71 16.80 -5.97 -4.62
N MET A 72 15.50 -6.26 -4.76
CA MET A 72 14.99 -7.62 -4.68
C MET A 72 15.11 -8.39 -5.98
N SER A 73 15.36 -7.69 -7.06
CA SER A 73 15.39 -8.29 -8.38
C SER A 73 16.83 -8.36 -8.87
N PRO A 74 17.57 -9.35 -8.41
CA PRO A 74 18.98 -9.44 -8.79
C PRO A 74 19.16 -9.89 -10.23
N VAL A 75 18.13 -10.38 -10.84
CA VAL A 75 18.25 -10.92 -12.17
C VAL A 75 18.34 -9.82 -13.17
N SER A 76 19.42 -9.77 -13.85
CA SER A 76 19.55 -8.90 -14.95
C SER A 76 18.99 -9.62 -16.16
N PRO A 77 18.11 -9.07 -16.80
CA PRO A 77 17.61 -9.69 -18.01
C PRO A 77 18.64 -9.70 -19.06
N ARG A 78 19.00 -9.92 -19.17
CA ARG A 78 19.88 -9.85 -19.89
C ARG A 78 19.93 -9.61 -20.64
#